data_e73e212e50450d2d69f2f98b893d3f7c
#
_entry.id   e73e212e50450d2d69f2f98b893d3f7c
#
_cell.length_a   1.000
_cell.length_b   1.000
_cell.length_c   1.000
_cell.angle_alpha   90.00
_cell.angle_beta   90.00
_cell.angle_gamma   90.00
#
_symmetry.space_group_name_H-M   'P 1'
#
loop_
_entity.id
_entity.type
_entity.pdbx_description
1 polymer ?
#
loop_
_entity_poly.entity_id
_entity_poly.type
_entity_poly.pdbx_seq_one_letter_code
_entity_poly.pdbx_strand_id
1 'polypeptide(L)' 'MSKFFYNISLPLAVQGTFTYSSDIRLEIGFRVLVDFSNRERIGVVIKKVNKPAFKTLKIKKVFDDLSLIHI' A
#
# COMPACT_ATOMS: atom_id res chain seq x y z
N MET A 1 10.55 11.16 -11.90
CA MET A 1 9.70 10.01 -11.68
C MET A 1 8.89 10.18 -10.42
N SER A 2 7.61 9.98 -10.54
CA SER A 2 6.72 10.19 -9.41
C SER A 2 6.57 8.91 -8.62
N LYS A 3 6.64 9.04 -7.31
CA LYS A 3 6.26 7.98 -6.40
C LYS A 3 5.11 8.46 -5.55
N PHE A 4 4.25 7.52 -5.20
CA PHE A 4 3.13 7.79 -4.33
C PHE A 4 3.35 7.06 -3.02
N PHE A 5 2.86 7.63 -1.94
CA PHE A 5 3.01 7.05 -0.61
C PHE A 5 1.64 6.91 0.02
N TYR A 6 1.39 5.75 0.60
CA TYR A 6 0.08 5.43 1.17
C TYR A 6 0.22 4.80 2.53
N ASN A 7 -0.71 5.13 3.40
CA ASN A 7 -0.86 4.41 4.65
C ASN A 7 -1.71 3.17 4.36
N ILE A 8 -1.19 2.04 4.79
CA ILE A 8 -1.82 0.73 4.55
C ILE A 8 -2.21 0.14 5.90
N SER A 9 -3.46 -0.28 6.00
CA SER A 9 -3.95 -0.99 7.17
C SER A 9 -3.71 -2.48 6.97
N LEU A 10 -3.05 -3.10 7.93
CA LEU A 10 -2.73 -4.52 7.88
C LEU A 10 -3.57 -5.28 8.91
N PRO A 11 -3.99 -6.51 8.61
CA PRO A 11 -4.79 -7.32 9.55
C PRO A 11 -3.88 -7.96 10.60
N LEU A 12 -3.28 -7.13 11.43
CA LEU A 12 -2.37 -7.57 12.47
C LEU A 12 -2.94 -7.22 13.84
N ALA A 13 -2.45 -7.92 14.86
CA ALA A 13 -2.83 -7.62 16.23
C ALA A 13 -2.34 -6.23 16.65
N VAL A 14 -1.27 -5.76 16.04
CA VAL A 14 -0.74 -4.42 16.27
C VAL A 14 -1.62 -3.41 15.56
N GLN A 15 -2.12 -2.42 16.31
CA GLN A 15 -2.93 -1.37 15.72
C GLN A 15 -2.06 -0.35 15.03
N GLY A 16 -2.63 0.26 13.99
CA GLY A 16 -1.97 1.32 13.27
C GLY A 16 -1.89 1.04 11.79
N THR A 17 -1.34 2.00 11.09
CA THR A 17 -1.09 1.89 9.67
C THR A 17 0.39 2.02 9.40
N PHE A 18 0.82 1.49 8.26
CA PHE A 18 2.23 1.52 7.86
C PHE A 18 2.31 2.16 6.49
N THR A 19 3.35 2.95 6.28
CA THR A 19 3.51 3.70 5.04
C THR A 19 4.32 2.88 4.03
N TYR A 20 3.78 2.76 2.83
CA TYR A 20 4.45 2.06 1.72
C TYR A 20 4.46 2.97 0.50
N SER A 21 5.42 2.72 -0.39
CA SER A 21 5.51 3.47 -1.64
C SER A 21 4.91 2.67 -2.79
N SER A 22 4.47 3.38 -3.82
CA SER A 22 3.93 2.77 -5.02
C SER A 22 4.38 3.57 -6.23
N ASP A 23 4.66 2.87 -7.33
CA ASP A 23 4.97 3.52 -8.59
C ASP A 23 3.73 3.96 -9.35
N ILE A 24 2.57 3.49 -8.92
CA ILE A 24 1.31 3.83 -9.58
C ILE A 24 0.37 4.45 -8.55
N ARG A 25 -0.59 5.21 -9.09
CA ARG A 25 -1.60 5.83 -8.26
C ARG A 25 -2.62 4.79 -7.81
N LEU A 26 -2.93 4.80 -6.51
CA LEU A 26 -3.89 3.87 -5.92
C LEU A 26 -5.08 4.64 -5.37
N GLU A 27 -6.19 3.94 -5.23
CA GLU A 27 -7.40 4.51 -4.63
C GLU A 27 -7.57 3.96 -3.22
N ILE A 28 -8.19 4.76 -2.38
CA ILE A 28 -8.53 4.32 -1.01
C ILE A 28 -9.44 3.12 -1.10
N GLY A 29 -9.14 2.10 -0.30
CA GLY A 29 -9.89 0.85 -0.31
C GLY A 29 -9.28 -0.25 -1.16
N PHE A 30 -8.27 0.08 -1.96
CA PHE A 30 -7.58 -0.93 -2.75
C PHE A 30 -6.87 -1.92 -1.82
N ARG A 31 -6.88 -3.19 -2.22
CA ARG A 31 -6.12 -4.23 -1.51
C ARG A 31 -4.78 -4.39 -2.18
N VAL A 32 -3.75 -4.47 -1.37
CA VAL A 32 -2.37 -4.54 -1.84
C VAL A 32 -1.61 -5.61 -1.09
N LEU A 33 -0.57 -6.12 -1.73
CA LEU A 33 0.35 -7.06 -1.12
C LEU A 33 1.61 -6.32 -0.72
N VAL A 34 1.99 -6.43 0.54
CA VAL A 34 3.18 -5.77 1.08
C VAL A 34 3.96 -6.73 1.96
N ASP A 35 5.25 -6.41 2.15
CA ASP A 35 6.08 -7.13 3.12
C ASP A 35 5.98 -6.45 4.48
N PHE A 36 5.79 -7.25 5.50
CA PHE A 36 5.83 -6.77 6.88
C PHE A 36 6.46 -7.83 7.76
N SER A 37 7.55 -7.46 8.44
CA SER A 37 8.30 -8.38 9.30
C SER A 37 8.68 -9.66 8.58
N ASN A 38 9.22 -9.53 7.37
CA ASN A 38 9.68 -10.65 6.55
C ASN A 38 8.57 -11.60 6.11
N ARG A 39 7.32 -11.14 6.15
CA ARG A 39 6.19 -11.91 5.65
C ARG A 39 5.34 -11.06 4.74
N GLU A 40 4.74 -11.69 3.74
CA GLU A 40 3.82 -11.01 2.86
C GLU A 40 2.46 -10.90 3.55
N ARG A 41 1.88 -9.69 3.47
CA ARG A 41 0.57 -9.43 4.07
C ARG A 41 -0.29 -8.68 3.06
N ILE A 42 -1.58 -8.94 3.11
CA ILE A 42 -2.54 -8.19 2.31
C ILE A 42 -3.09 -7.09 3.17
N GLY A 43 -2.94 -5.86 2.69
CA GLY A 43 -3.45 -4.69 3.40
C GLY A 43 -4.40 -3.90 2.55
N VAL A 44 -4.98 -2.85 3.14
CA VAL A 44 -5.93 -1.98 2.47
C VAL A 44 -5.41 -0.55 2.50
N VAL A 45 -5.48 0.12 1.35
CA VAL A 45 -5.08 1.52 1.24
C VAL A 45 -6.08 2.37 2.01
N ILE A 46 -5.58 3.09 3.00
CA ILE A 46 -6.42 3.93 3.86
C ILE A 46 -6.33 5.38 3.46
N LYS A 47 -5.12 5.85 3.14
CA LYS A 47 -4.90 7.28 2.94
C LYS A 47 -3.65 7.50 2.10
N LYS A 48 -3.71 8.50 1.23
CA LYS A 48 -2.52 8.98 0.53
C LYS A 48 -1.79 9.96 1.44
N VAL A 49 -0.47 9.83 1.51
CA VAL A 49 0.36 10.69 2.35
C VAL A 49 1.50 11.27 1.53
N ASN A 50 2.13 12.29 2.08
CA ASN A 50 3.33 12.87 1.47
C ASN A 50 4.52 11.98 1.73
N LYS A 51 5.61 12.20 0.98
CA LYS A 51 6.83 11.45 1.17
C LYS A 51 7.27 11.56 2.63
N PRO A 52 7.41 10.43 3.33
CA PRO A 52 7.84 10.46 4.73
C PRO A 52 9.33 10.73 4.83
N ALA A 53 9.78 11.10 6.03
CA ALA A 53 11.18 11.35 6.29
C ALA A 53 11.99 10.06 6.42
N PHE A 54 11.33 8.93 6.53
CA PHE A 54 11.98 7.63 6.69
C PHE A 54 11.85 6.82 5.40
N LYS A 55 12.67 5.79 5.30
CA LYS A 55 12.65 4.92 4.15
C LYS A 55 11.45 3.99 4.21
N THR A 56 10.78 3.80 3.07
CA THR A 56 9.62 2.92 2.99
C THR A 56 9.90 1.75 2.07
N LEU A 57 9.17 0.66 2.29
CA LEU A 57 9.17 -0.45 1.37
C LEU A 57 8.13 -0.19 0.29
N LYS A 58 8.32 -0.85 -0.85
CA LYS A 58 7.43 -0.70 -1.98
C LYS A 58 6.30 -1.73 -1.91
N ILE A 59 5.11 -1.32 -2.32
CA ILE A 59 3.98 -2.24 -2.45
C ILE A 59 4.33 -3.25 -3.54
N LYS A 60 4.13 -4.54 -3.26
CA LYS A 60 4.52 -5.61 -4.16
C LYS A 60 3.49 -5.85 -5.25
N LYS A 61 2.22 -5.79 -4.91
CA LYS A 61 1.16 -6.11 -5.86
C LYS A 61 -0.12 -5.37 -5.47
N VAL A 62 -0.91 -5.02 -6.47
CA VAL A 62 -2.21 -4.38 -6.28
C VAL A 62 -3.28 -5.33 -6.79
N PHE A 63 -4.25 -5.68 -5.94
CA PHE A 63 -5.29 -6.62 -6.31
C PHE A 63 -6.50 -5.95 -6.95
N ASP A 64 -6.73 -4.69 -6.65
CA ASP A 64 -7.91 -3.96 -7.10
C ASP A 64 -7.55 -2.91 -8.16
N ASP A 65 -6.57 -3.20 -8.99
CA ASP A 65 -6.20 -2.32 -10.09
C ASP A 65 -7.39 -2.17 -11.03
N LEU A 66 -7.81 -0.93 -11.25
CA LEU A 66 -8.97 -0.64 -12.09
C LEU A 66 -8.78 -1.14 -13.52
N SER A 67 -7.56 -1.21 -13.99
CA SER A 67 -7.30 -1.70 -15.35
C SER A 67 -7.66 -3.16 -15.52
N LEU A 68 -7.77 -3.92 -14.42
CA LEU A 68 -8.13 -5.32 -14.45
C LEU A 68 -9.64 -5.54 -14.33
N ILE A 69 -10.39 -4.49 -14.03
CA ILE A 69 -11.82 -4.58 -13.81
C ILE A 69 -12.61 -4.29 -15.07
N HIS A 70 -11.96 -3.76 -16.04
CA HIS A 70 -12.58 -3.47 -17.32
C HIS A 70 -12.72 -4.74 -18.13
N ILE A 71 -13.84 -5.28 -18.04
CA ILE A 71 -14.13 -6.49 -18.80
C ILE A 71 -15.38 -6.27 -19.60
#